data_432ea1d4fbecfcc36cd09566ddd338ac
#
_entry.id   432ea1d4fbecfcc36cd09566ddd338ac
#
_cell.length_a   1.000
_cell.length_b   1.000
_cell.length_c   1.000
_cell.angle_alpha   90.00
_cell.angle_beta   90.00
_cell.angle_gamma   90.00
#
_symmetry.space_group_name_H-M   'P 1'
#
loop_
_entity.id
_entity.type
_entity.pdbx_description
1 polymer ?
#
loop_
_entity_poly.entity_id
_entity_poly.type
_entity_poly.pdbx_seq_one_letter_code
_entity_poly.pdbx_strand_id
1 'polypeptide(L)'
;STVDLPYSHISQRNIPVIFYTYNVDGVDYQDDMGKDPDSLKNFYKMLDEGAKPTTSQINLESYLEFFKPLVQQANVLHIAFGSGMSSSVFNAQAAAQQLNNQSKNKIVVIDSTCSCSGYGMLVDSAADLRDEGKSMDEIIAWLNANLHKLHHQFFSTELSFFKRSGRVSATKAFIGTMLGICPIMHLNYDGKIVAYANARGKKKAVLKTISEMVANIPEGTAYSGKCYISHSNFLEFAQEIKERIMNEFPNIQEPQIFDIGPVITSHCGPGTVAVFFYGKDRARD
;
A
#
# COMPACT_ATOMS: atom_id res chain seq x y z
N SER A 1 1.89 2.80 -9.91
CA SER A 1 2.29 3.42 -8.64
C SER A 1 1.43 2.92 -7.47
N THR A 2 1.29 3.67 -6.40
CA THR A 2 0.58 3.27 -5.15
C THR A 2 1.20 2.09 -4.39
N VAL A 3 2.35 1.58 -4.84
CA VAL A 3 3.23 0.67 -4.08
C VAL A 3 4.05 1.43 -3.04
N ASP A 4 4.09 2.77 -3.15
CA ASP A 4 4.83 3.70 -2.28
C ASP A 4 6.28 3.24 -2.00
N LEU A 5 6.92 2.68 -3.02
CA LEU A 5 8.36 2.45 -3.09
C LEU A 5 8.97 3.50 -4.02
N PRO A 6 10.21 3.95 -3.81
CA PRO A 6 10.87 4.88 -4.71
C PRO A 6 10.94 4.34 -6.15
N TYR A 7 10.73 5.20 -7.16
CA TYR A 7 10.82 4.80 -8.56
C TYR A 7 12.19 4.17 -8.89
N SER A 8 13.27 4.67 -8.29
CA SER A 8 14.61 4.11 -8.43
C SER A 8 14.69 2.64 -8.02
N HIS A 9 14.03 2.26 -6.91
CA HIS A 9 13.95 0.88 -6.43
C HIS A 9 13.25 -0.03 -7.45
N ILE A 10 12.09 0.41 -7.95
CA ILE A 10 11.28 -0.34 -8.92
C ILE A 10 12.00 -0.47 -10.26
N SER A 11 12.64 0.62 -10.73
CA SER A 11 13.34 0.61 -12.02
C SER A 11 14.60 -0.26 -12.01
N GLN A 12 15.35 -0.27 -10.91
CA GLN A 12 16.51 -1.16 -10.72
C GLN A 12 16.13 -2.65 -10.80
N ARG A 13 14.90 -2.98 -10.40
CA ARG A 13 14.37 -4.35 -10.48
C ARG A 13 13.67 -4.65 -11.81
N ASN A 14 13.73 -3.76 -12.80
CA ASN A 14 13.07 -3.91 -14.10
C ASN A 14 11.57 -4.25 -13.99
N ILE A 15 10.84 -3.55 -13.11
CA ILE A 15 9.40 -3.71 -12.92
C ILE A 15 8.68 -2.59 -13.67
N PRO A 16 7.93 -2.88 -14.75
CA PRO A 16 7.09 -1.89 -15.42
C PRO A 16 6.00 -1.36 -14.48
N VAL A 17 5.76 -0.05 -14.51
CA VAL A 17 4.79 0.63 -13.64
C VAL A 17 3.77 1.38 -14.48
N ILE A 18 2.48 1.21 -14.16
CA ILE A 18 1.41 2.10 -14.58
C ILE A 18 1.14 3.11 -13.45
N PHE A 19 1.12 4.40 -13.80
CA PHE A 19 1.01 5.48 -12.82
C PHE A 19 -0.43 5.90 -12.61
N TYR A 20 -0.84 6.03 -11.35
CA TYR A 20 -2.09 6.69 -10.98
C TYR A 20 -1.96 8.20 -11.09
N THR A 21 -3.11 8.88 -11.17
CA THR A 21 -3.18 10.32 -11.18
C THR A 21 -3.99 10.84 -9.98
N TYR A 22 -3.65 12.05 -9.55
CA TYR A 22 -4.45 12.83 -8.62
C TYR A 22 -4.74 14.20 -9.22
N ASN A 23 -5.86 14.78 -8.84
CA ASN A 23 -6.32 16.09 -9.32
C ASN A 23 -6.35 17.08 -8.17
N VAL A 24 -5.78 18.25 -8.40
CA VAL A 24 -5.86 19.41 -7.50
C VAL A 24 -6.39 20.58 -8.29
N ASP A 25 -7.53 21.11 -7.87
CA ASP A 25 -8.18 22.30 -8.45
C ASP A 25 -8.34 22.27 -9.98
N GLY A 26 -8.65 21.07 -10.51
CA GLY A 26 -8.86 20.83 -11.94
C GLY A 26 -7.60 20.51 -12.73
N VAL A 27 -6.42 20.48 -12.11
CA VAL A 27 -5.15 20.09 -12.72
C VAL A 27 -4.81 18.65 -12.34
N ASP A 28 -4.53 17.80 -13.35
CA ASP A 28 -4.10 16.43 -13.14
C ASP A 28 -2.57 16.33 -12.97
N TYR A 29 -2.16 15.60 -11.95
CA TYR A 29 -0.78 15.28 -11.64
C TYR A 29 -0.59 13.76 -11.62
N GLN A 30 0.58 13.31 -12.04
CA GLN A 30 0.95 11.90 -11.95
C GLN A 30 1.60 11.59 -10.60
N ASP A 31 1.24 10.48 -9.99
CA ASP A 31 1.98 9.91 -8.85
C ASP A 31 3.24 9.22 -9.39
N ASP A 32 4.30 9.98 -9.52
CA ASP A 32 5.53 9.59 -10.20
C ASP A 32 6.49 8.76 -9.34
N MET A 33 6.11 8.47 -8.09
CA MET A 33 6.91 7.69 -7.13
C MET A 33 8.28 8.31 -6.82
N GLY A 34 8.37 9.66 -6.85
CA GLY A 34 9.59 10.41 -6.59
C GLY A 34 10.59 10.40 -7.74
N LYS A 35 10.16 10.22 -8.99
CA LYS A 35 11.01 10.47 -10.17
C LYS A 35 11.46 11.93 -10.21
N ASP A 36 10.54 12.84 -9.95
CA ASP A 36 10.85 14.23 -9.64
C ASP A 36 11.00 14.35 -8.11
N PRO A 37 12.20 14.70 -7.61
CA PRO A 37 12.46 14.80 -6.18
C PRO A 37 11.63 15.88 -5.47
N ASP A 38 11.09 16.84 -6.22
CA ASP A 38 10.24 17.91 -5.68
C ASP A 38 8.74 17.58 -5.70
N SER A 39 8.31 16.50 -6.40
CA SER A 39 6.89 16.18 -6.60
C SER A 39 6.13 16.03 -5.28
N LEU A 40 6.66 15.26 -4.34
CA LEU A 40 6.03 15.03 -3.03
C LEU A 40 6.04 16.30 -2.16
N LYS A 41 7.12 17.06 -2.16
CA LYS A 41 7.22 18.34 -1.45
C LYS A 41 6.20 19.34 -1.97
N ASN A 42 6.07 19.46 -3.28
CA ASN A 42 5.09 20.34 -3.92
C ASN A 42 3.66 19.91 -3.59
N PHE A 43 3.40 18.60 -3.53
CA PHE A 43 2.10 18.08 -3.13
C PHE A 43 1.75 18.49 -1.68
N TYR A 44 2.67 18.31 -0.71
CA TYR A 44 2.42 18.75 0.67
C TYR A 44 2.23 20.25 0.78
N LYS A 45 2.96 21.06 0.02
CA LYS A 45 2.75 22.51 -0.04
C LYS A 45 1.33 22.86 -0.48
N MET A 46 0.81 22.20 -1.52
CA MET A 46 -0.59 22.38 -1.95
C MET A 46 -1.58 22.00 -0.83
N LEU A 47 -1.33 20.93 -0.08
CA LEU A 47 -2.16 20.57 1.07
C LEU A 47 -2.15 21.62 2.18
N ASP A 48 -0.99 22.17 2.49
CA ASP A 48 -0.83 23.24 3.49
C ASP A 48 -1.55 24.53 3.06
N GLU A 49 -1.64 24.79 1.76
CA GLU A 49 -2.41 25.88 1.15
C GLU A 49 -3.94 25.59 1.11
N GLY A 50 -4.37 24.40 1.59
CA GLY A 50 -5.78 24.03 1.73
C GLY A 50 -6.35 23.24 0.55
N ALA A 51 -5.52 22.77 -0.38
CA ALA A 51 -5.96 21.94 -1.49
C ALA A 51 -6.70 20.67 -1.01
N LYS A 52 -7.68 20.25 -1.80
CA LYS A 52 -8.49 19.04 -1.54
C LYS A 52 -8.35 18.06 -2.70
N PRO A 53 -7.22 17.34 -2.78
CA PRO A 53 -6.99 16.46 -3.91
C PRO A 53 -8.03 15.36 -4.00
N THR A 54 -8.31 14.94 -5.23
CA THR A 54 -9.10 13.77 -5.59
C THR A 54 -8.26 12.83 -6.44
N THR A 55 -8.67 11.58 -6.59
CA THR A 55 -7.94 10.58 -7.37
C THR A 55 -8.86 9.88 -8.32
N SER A 56 -8.29 9.41 -9.44
CA SER A 56 -9.00 8.61 -10.43
C SER A 56 -8.43 7.19 -10.48
N GLN A 57 -9.32 6.22 -10.72
CA GLN A 57 -8.88 4.87 -11.03
C GLN A 57 -8.25 4.83 -12.44
N ILE A 58 -7.33 3.91 -12.67
CA ILE A 58 -6.81 3.63 -13.99
C ILE A 58 -7.93 2.98 -14.81
N ASN A 59 -8.21 3.52 -15.98
CA ASN A 59 -9.27 3.03 -16.86
C ASN A 59 -8.83 1.87 -17.75
N LEU A 60 -9.78 1.26 -18.45
CA LEU A 60 -9.53 0.11 -19.33
C LEU A 60 -8.52 0.43 -20.44
N GLU A 61 -8.66 1.59 -21.10
CA GLU A 61 -7.79 1.97 -22.23
C GLU A 61 -6.34 2.11 -21.78
N SER A 62 -6.09 2.78 -20.67
CA SER A 62 -4.75 2.90 -20.10
C SER A 62 -4.12 1.55 -19.79
N TYR A 63 -4.89 0.56 -19.32
CA TYR A 63 -4.39 -0.80 -19.11
C TYR A 63 -4.13 -1.53 -20.43
N LEU A 64 -4.96 -1.36 -21.46
CA LEU A 64 -4.72 -1.92 -22.78
C LEU A 64 -3.42 -1.39 -23.38
N GLU A 65 -3.21 -0.08 -23.33
CA GLU A 65 -1.97 0.58 -23.78
C GLU A 65 -0.75 0.08 -23.01
N PHE A 66 -0.87 -0.05 -21.70
CA PHE A 66 0.22 -0.51 -20.83
C PHE A 66 0.58 -1.98 -21.06
N PHE A 67 -0.39 -2.87 -21.14
CA PHE A 67 -0.15 -4.31 -21.25
C PHE A 67 0.27 -4.75 -22.65
N LYS A 68 -0.20 -4.09 -23.70
CA LYS A 68 0.01 -4.49 -25.09
C LYS A 68 1.49 -4.70 -25.45
N PRO A 69 2.41 -3.76 -25.20
CA PRO A 69 3.83 -3.96 -25.50
C PRO A 69 4.48 -5.03 -24.62
N LEU A 70 4.01 -5.21 -23.39
CA LEU A 70 4.57 -6.19 -22.45
C LEU A 70 4.22 -7.62 -22.85
N VAL A 71 2.94 -7.88 -23.16
CA VAL A 71 2.47 -9.23 -23.51
C VAL A 71 2.99 -9.68 -24.88
N GLN A 72 3.38 -8.78 -25.75
CA GLN A 72 4.07 -9.12 -27.00
C GLN A 72 5.45 -9.72 -26.77
N GLN A 73 6.12 -9.37 -25.66
CA GLN A 73 7.47 -9.82 -25.34
C GLN A 73 7.50 -11.08 -24.47
N ALA A 74 6.64 -11.15 -23.45
CA ALA A 74 6.63 -12.24 -22.48
C ALA A 74 5.26 -12.40 -21.80
N ASN A 75 5.11 -13.45 -20.98
CA ASN A 75 4.02 -13.52 -20.01
C ASN A 75 4.11 -12.39 -18.98
N VAL A 76 2.98 -11.84 -18.58
CA VAL A 76 2.89 -10.69 -17.69
C VAL A 76 2.14 -11.10 -16.41
N LEU A 77 2.78 -10.93 -15.26
CA LEU A 77 2.14 -11.00 -13.97
C LEU A 77 1.94 -9.57 -13.45
N HIS A 78 0.68 -9.13 -13.42
CA HIS A 78 0.30 -7.82 -12.87
C HIS A 78 -0.25 -8.00 -11.46
N ILE A 79 0.43 -7.44 -10.47
CA ILE A 79 -0.06 -7.34 -9.12
C ILE A 79 -0.75 -5.98 -9.00
N ALA A 80 -2.05 -5.97 -8.73
CA ALA A 80 -2.88 -4.77 -8.75
C ALA A 80 -3.14 -4.23 -7.34
N PHE A 81 -3.37 -2.94 -7.22
CA PHE A 81 -3.85 -2.29 -6.01
C PHE A 81 -5.17 -2.92 -5.53
N GLY A 82 -5.36 -3.07 -4.21
CA GLY A 82 -6.46 -3.82 -3.60
C GLY A 82 -7.86 -3.35 -3.99
N SER A 83 -8.73 -4.30 -4.39
CA SER A 83 -10.12 -4.04 -4.79
C SER A 83 -10.99 -3.47 -3.68
N GLY A 84 -10.62 -3.69 -2.41
CA GLY A 84 -11.32 -3.12 -1.26
C GLY A 84 -11.28 -1.59 -1.19
N MET A 85 -10.39 -0.95 -1.96
CA MET A 85 -10.16 0.50 -1.96
C MET A 85 -10.35 1.16 -3.34
N SER A 86 -10.16 0.40 -4.44
CA SER A 86 -10.29 0.92 -5.82
C SER A 86 -10.77 -0.16 -6.78
N SER A 87 -11.65 0.21 -7.71
CA SER A 87 -12.12 -0.68 -8.77
C SER A 87 -11.12 -0.84 -9.93
N SER A 88 -9.93 -0.26 -9.85
CA SER A 88 -8.92 -0.26 -10.92
C SER A 88 -8.51 -1.69 -11.34
N VAL A 89 -8.47 -2.64 -10.42
CA VAL A 89 -8.13 -4.05 -10.68
C VAL A 89 -9.10 -4.69 -11.69
N PHE A 90 -10.37 -4.34 -11.68
CA PHE A 90 -11.36 -4.89 -12.62
C PHE A 90 -11.12 -4.39 -14.06
N ASN A 91 -10.64 -3.16 -14.22
CA ASN A 91 -10.20 -2.64 -15.51
C ASN A 91 -8.94 -3.38 -16.00
N ALA A 92 -7.99 -3.67 -15.10
CA ALA A 92 -6.81 -4.48 -15.44
C ALA A 92 -7.20 -5.90 -15.88
N GLN A 93 -8.13 -6.54 -15.18
CA GLN A 93 -8.65 -7.88 -15.52
C GLN A 93 -9.36 -7.88 -16.88
N ALA A 94 -10.19 -6.86 -17.16
CA ALA A 94 -10.86 -6.72 -18.46
C ALA A 94 -9.86 -6.51 -19.60
N ALA A 95 -8.85 -5.68 -19.42
CA ALA A 95 -7.78 -5.47 -20.39
C ALA A 95 -6.98 -6.76 -20.63
N ALA A 96 -6.63 -7.48 -19.56
CA ALA A 96 -5.93 -8.76 -19.66
C ALA A 96 -6.76 -9.79 -20.44
N GLN A 97 -8.06 -9.90 -20.18
CA GLN A 97 -8.96 -10.80 -20.90
C GLN A 97 -9.00 -10.50 -22.40
N GLN A 98 -9.11 -9.23 -22.78
CA GLN A 98 -9.11 -8.82 -24.20
C GLN A 98 -7.81 -9.19 -24.91
N LEU A 99 -6.66 -8.85 -24.29
CA LEU A 99 -5.35 -9.10 -24.89
C LEU A 99 -4.97 -10.59 -24.91
N ASN A 100 -5.37 -11.36 -23.93
CA ASN A 100 -5.14 -12.81 -23.84
C ASN A 100 -5.82 -13.58 -24.99
N ASN A 101 -6.90 -13.05 -25.56
CA ASN A 101 -7.56 -13.65 -26.72
C ASN A 101 -6.80 -13.41 -28.04
N GLN A 102 -5.85 -12.47 -28.04
CA GLN A 102 -5.13 -12.01 -29.24
C GLN A 102 -3.63 -12.26 -29.18
N SER A 103 -3.11 -12.76 -28.04
CA SER A 103 -1.68 -12.92 -27.80
C SER A 103 -1.31 -14.39 -27.50
N LYS A 104 -0.09 -14.77 -27.92
CA LYS A 104 0.49 -16.08 -27.53
C LYS A 104 0.84 -16.10 -26.05
N ASN A 105 1.40 -15.03 -25.53
CA ASN A 105 1.71 -14.86 -24.13
C ASN A 105 0.44 -14.49 -23.33
N LYS A 106 0.49 -14.65 -22.01
CA LYS A 106 -0.64 -14.43 -21.11
C LYS A 106 -0.37 -13.34 -20.12
N ILE A 107 -1.41 -12.60 -19.78
CA ILE A 107 -1.45 -11.64 -18.68
C ILE A 107 -2.27 -12.26 -17.56
N VAL A 108 -1.68 -12.37 -16.37
CA VAL A 108 -2.38 -12.74 -15.13
C VAL A 108 -2.43 -11.53 -14.23
N VAL A 109 -3.62 -11.22 -13.73
CA VAL A 109 -3.86 -10.08 -12.81
C VAL A 109 -4.21 -10.64 -11.44
N ILE A 110 -3.42 -10.29 -10.44
CA ILE A 110 -3.64 -10.64 -9.02
C ILE A 110 -4.16 -9.39 -8.29
N ASP A 111 -5.30 -9.51 -7.66
CA ASP A 111 -5.77 -8.52 -6.69
C ASP A 111 -4.96 -8.66 -5.40
N SER A 112 -4.12 -7.71 -5.09
CA SER A 112 -3.27 -7.77 -3.91
C SER A 112 -4.05 -7.72 -2.60
N THR A 113 -5.26 -7.15 -2.60
CA THR A 113 -6.00 -6.73 -1.40
C THR A 113 -5.16 -5.86 -0.45
N CYS A 114 -4.14 -5.19 -0.97
CA CYS A 114 -3.13 -4.42 -0.26
C CYS A 114 -3.04 -2.97 -0.78
N SER A 115 -2.34 -2.12 -0.04
CA SER A 115 -2.11 -0.71 -0.33
C SER A 115 -0.73 -0.27 0.12
N CYS A 116 -0.28 0.90 -0.35
CA CYS A 116 0.91 1.55 0.15
C CYS A 116 2.16 0.65 0.04
N SER A 117 3.19 0.86 0.84
CA SER A 117 4.39 0.00 0.78
C SER A 117 4.16 -1.44 1.27
N GLY A 118 2.99 -1.76 1.87
CA GLY A 118 2.56 -3.16 2.03
C GLY A 118 2.29 -3.83 0.68
N TYR A 119 1.57 -3.16 -0.21
CA TYR A 119 1.46 -3.58 -1.59
C TYR A 119 2.84 -3.66 -2.26
N GLY A 120 3.71 -2.67 -2.01
CA GLY A 120 5.10 -2.68 -2.45
C GLY A 120 5.89 -3.90 -1.95
N MET A 121 5.72 -4.28 -0.68
CA MET A 121 6.38 -5.45 -0.09
C MET A 121 5.94 -6.77 -0.74
N LEU A 122 4.67 -6.86 -1.16
CA LEU A 122 4.17 -8.02 -1.91
C LEU A 122 4.80 -8.09 -3.30
N VAL A 123 4.90 -6.94 -4.01
CA VAL A 123 5.57 -6.84 -5.31
C VAL A 123 7.05 -7.19 -5.20
N ASP A 124 7.73 -6.68 -4.18
CA ASP A 124 9.14 -7.00 -3.90
C ASP A 124 9.37 -8.49 -3.63
N SER A 125 8.48 -9.10 -2.84
CA SER A 125 8.59 -10.54 -2.56
C SER A 125 8.37 -11.39 -3.82
N ALA A 126 7.45 -10.97 -4.70
CA ALA A 126 7.27 -11.63 -6.00
C ALA A 126 8.50 -11.45 -6.92
N ALA A 127 9.12 -10.26 -6.87
CA ALA A 127 10.32 -9.99 -7.64
C ALA A 127 11.54 -10.76 -7.09
N ASP A 128 11.66 -10.97 -5.77
CA ASP A 128 12.70 -11.84 -5.21
C ASP A 128 12.58 -13.26 -5.74
N LEU A 129 11.38 -13.84 -5.74
CA LEU A 129 11.13 -15.17 -6.28
C LEU A 129 11.46 -15.25 -7.79
N ARG A 130 11.12 -14.20 -8.57
CA ARG A 130 11.51 -14.11 -9.97
C ARG A 130 13.03 -14.13 -10.14
N ASP A 131 13.73 -13.33 -9.33
CA ASP A 131 15.18 -13.19 -9.40
C ASP A 131 15.90 -14.47 -8.91
N GLU A 132 15.23 -15.29 -8.08
CA GLU A 132 15.63 -16.67 -7.72
C GLU A 132 15.34 -17.68 -8.85
N GLY A 133 14.73 -17.28 -9.96
CA GLY A 133 14.43 -18.14 -11.10
C GLY A 133 13.13 -18.94 -10.98
N LYS A 134 12.23 -18.59 -10.05
CA LYS A 134 10.92 -19.23 -9.96
C LYS A 134 10.06 -18.94 -11.19
N SER A 135 9.28 -19.92 -11.60
CA SER A 135 8.29 -19.79 -12.67
C SER A 135 7.15 -18.85 -12.25
N MET A 136 6.45 -18.29 -13.25
CA MET A 136 5.28 -17.46 -12.98
C MET A 136 4.20 -18.19 -12.17
N ASP A 137 3.99 -19.48 -12.42
CA ASP A 137 3.00 -20.29 -11.68
C ASP A 137 3.40 -20.49 -10.21
N GLU A 138 4.69 -20.69 -9.91
CA GLU A 138 5.20 -20.77 -8.54
C GLU A 138 5.03 -19.44 -7.82
N ILE A 139 5.28 -18.30 -8.48
CA ILE A 139 5.09 -16.96 -7.93
C ILE A 139 3.60 -16.70 -7.65
N ILE A 140 2.71 -17.06 -8.59
CA ILE A 140 1.26 -16.94 -8.41
C ILE A 140 0.79 -17.79 -7.23
N ALA A 141 1.27 -19.04 -7.11
CA ALA A 141 0.94 -19.91 -5.99
C ALA A 141 1.39 -19.31 -4.66
N TRP A 142 2.60 -18.76 -4.62
CA TRP A 142 3.13 -18.07 -3.43
C TRP A 142 2.30 -16.84 -3.07
N LEU A 143 1.96 -15.99 -4.05
CA LEU A 143 1.12 -14.81 -3.84
C LEU A 143 -0.23 -15.20 -3.24
N ASN A 144 -0.93 -16.15 -3.83
CA ASN A 144 -2.23 -16.64 -3.34
C ASN A 144 -2.17 -17.20 -1.91
N ALA A 145 -1.04 -17.82 -1.53
CA ALA A 145 -0.84 -18.36 -0.18
C ALA A 145 -0.48 -17.28 0.88
N ASN A 146 0.00 -16.10 0.44
CA ASN A 146 0.59 -15.13 1.36
C ASN A 146 -0.06 -13.73 1.35
N LEU A 147 -0.81 -13.33 0.30
CA LEU A 147 -1.38 -11.98 0.21
C LEU A 147 -2.30 -11.63 1.39
N HIS A 148 -3.04 -12.60 1.94
CA HIS A 148 -3.90 -12.38 3.11
C HIS A 148 -3.14 -12.45 4.45
N LYS A 149 -1.88 -12.86 4.45
CA LYS A 149 -0.99 -12.86 5.62
C LYS A 149 -0.21 -11.56 5.75
N LEU A 150 -0.26 -10.70 4.74
CA LEU A 150 0.41 -9.41 4.76
C LEU A 150 -0.46 -8.39 5.50
N HIS A 151 -0.05 -8.09 6.74
CA HIS A 151 -0.73 -7.13 7.59
C HIS A 151 -0.43 -5.69 7.21
N HIS A 152 -1.42 -4.83 7.43
CA HIS A 152 -1.37 -3.38 7.32
C HIS A 152 -1.90 -2.82 8.62
N GLN A 153 -1.03 -2.44 9.55
CA GLN A 153 -1.41 -1.82 10.81
C GLN A 153 -1.06 -0.35 10.78
N PHE A 154 -2.01 0.53 10.97
CA PHE A 154 -1.77 1.96 10.83
C PHE A 154 -2.66 2.80 11.75
N PHE A 155 -2.21 4.02 11.98
CA PHE A 155 -2.99 5.07 12.63
C PHE A 155 -2.83 6.39 11.89
N SER A 156 -3.74 7.32 12.15
CA SER A 156 -3.65 8.68 11.64
C SER A 156 -3.98 9.69 12.72
N THR A 157 -3.42 10.88 12.61
CA THR A 157 -3.76 12.04 13.44
C THR A 157 -4.74 12.97 12.76
N GLU A 158 -4.96 12.80 11.45
CA GLU A 158 -5.85 13.61 10.63
C GLU A 158 -6.95 12.74 9.99
N LEU A 159 -8.19 12.88 10.49
CA LEU A 159 -9.31 12.04 10.09
C LEU A 159 -10.19 12.62 8.99
N SER A 160 -10.02 13.90 8.67
CA SER A 160 -10.86 14.61 7.69
C SER A 160 -10.70 13.99 6.30
N PHE A 161 -9.48 13.59 5.95
CA PHE A 161 -9.16 12.94 4.68
C PHE A 161 -9.84 11.57 4.55
N PHE A 162 -9.74 10.73 5.56
CA PHE A 162 -10.41 9.43 5.58
C PHE A 162 -11.93 9.56 5.46
N LYS A 163 -12.53 10.53 6.16
CA LYS A 163 -13.98 10.80 6.07
C LYS A 163 -14.38 11.26 4.67
N ARG A 164 -13.62 12.20 4.09
CA ARG A 164 -13.87 12.71 2.74
C ARG A 164 -13.74 11.63 1.69
N SER A 165 -12.72 10.77 1.84
CA SER A 165 -12.42 9.72 0.85
C SER A 165 -13.45 8.59 0.82
N GLY A 166 -14.15 8.34 1.93
CA GLY A 166 -15.16 7.28 2.04
C GLY A 166 -14.62 5.85 1.93
N ARG A 167 -13.31 5.63 2.13
CA ARG A 167 -12.67 4.30 2.06
C ARG A 167 -12.60 3.58 3.40
N VAL A 168 -12.95 4.25 4.49
CA VAL A 168 -13.02 3.65 5.83
C VAL A 168 -14.42 3.18 6.11
N SER A 169 -14.57 1.92 6.53
CA SER A 169 -15.85 1.39 6.98
C SER A 169 -16.35 2.19 8.21
N ALA A 170 -17.63 2.57 8.18
CA ALA A 170 -18.27 3.29 9.29
C ALA A 170 -18.43 2.34 10.49
N THR A 171 -17.42 2.28 11.35
CA THR A 171 -17.48 1.53 12.61
C THR A 171 -17.73 2.48 13.78
N LYS A 172 -18.19 1.95 14.92
CA LYS A 172 -18.36 2.72 16.16
C LYS A 172 -17.04 3.37 16.62
N ALA A 173 -15.89 2.77 16.29
CA ALA A 173 -14.56 3.31 16.62
C ALA A 173 -14.23 4.59 15.82
N PHE A 174 -14.85 4.79 14.66
CA PHE A 174 -14.63 5.96 13.80
C PHE A 174 -15.58 7.14 14.11
N ILE A 175 -16.52 6.96 15.05
CA ILE A 175 -17.50 7.98 15.44
C ILE A 175 -16.89 8.90 16.49
N GLY A 176 -16.55 10.13 16.06
CA GLY A 176 -16.22 11.25 16.94
C GLY A 176 -14.83 11.80 16.73
N THR A 177 -14.77 13.02 16.19
CA THR A 177 -13.56 13.86 16.19
C THR A 177 -13.32 14.41 17.60
N MET A 178 -12.78 13.62 18.50
CA MET A 178 -12.23 14.16 19.75
C MET A 178 -10.77 14.56 19.51
N LEU A 179 -10.43 15.77 19.90
CA LEU A 179 -9.06 16.26 19.84
C LEU A 179 -8.10 15.30 20.54
N GLY A 180 -7.00 14.94 19.83
CA GLY A 180 -5.98 14.05 20.37
C GLY A 180 -6.31 12.55 20.34
N ILE A 181 -7.37 12.12 19.63
CA ILE A 181 -7.66 10.71 19.38
C ILE A 181 -7.05 10.28 18.05
N CYS A 182 -6.27 9.22 18.07
CA CYS A 182 -5.73 8.55 16.88
C CYS A 182 -6.50 7.23 16.68
N PRO A 183 -7.29 7.06 15.63
CA PRO A 183 -7.88 5.77 15.31
C PRO A 183 -6.78 4.79 14.90
N ILE A 184 -6.92 3.57 15.36
CA ILE A 184 -6.08 2.44 14.97
C ILE A 184 -6.85 1.63 13.94
N MET A 185 -6.22 1.39 12.82
CA MET A 185 -6.84 0.82 11.64
C MET A 185 -6.00 -0.32 11.09
N HIS A 186 -6.66 -1.22 10.36
CA HIS A 186 -6.01 -2.27 9.58
C HIS A 186 -6.74 -2.47 8.25
N LEU A 187 -6.15 -3.24 7.34
CA LEU A 187 -6.88 -3.86 6.24
C LEU A 187 -7.37 -5.23 6.70
N ASN A 188 -8.67 -5.48 6.50
CA ASN A 188 -9.24 -6.81 6.72
C ASN A 188 -8.91 -7.79 5.57
N TYR A 189 -9.45 -9.01 5.62
CA TYR A 189 -9.22 -10.03 4.60
C TYR A 189 -9.56 -9.56 3.17
N ASP A 190 -10.64 -8.78 3.01
CA ASP A 190 -11.08 -8.25 1.72
C ASP A 190 -10.29 -6.99 1.27
N GLY A 191 -9.29 -6.56 2.01
CA GLY A 191 -8.53 -5.34 1.72
C GLY A 191 -9.28 -4.04 2.02
N LYS A 192 -10.32 -4.08 2.85
CA LYS A 192 -11.07 -2.90 3.30
C LYS A 192 -10.44 -2.31 4.55
N ILE A 193 -10.46 -0.98 4.65
CA ILE A 193 -9.98 -0.28 5.84
C ILE A 193 -11.02 -0.41 6.96
N VAL A 194 -10.60 -0.95 8.10
CA VAL A 194 -11.41 -1.09 9.32
C VAL A 194 -10.73 -0.34 10.45
N ALA A 195 -11.46 0.59 11.07
CA ALA A 195 -11.05 1.23 12.31
C ALA A 195 -11.57 0.41 13.48
N TYR A 196 -10.69 -0.25 14.24
CA TYR A 196 -11.08 -1.21 15.29
C TYR A 196 -10.78 -0.73 16.70
N ALA A 197 -9.94 0.29 16.87
CA ALA A 197 -9.60 0.86 18.18
C ALA A 197 -9.29 2.36 18.09
N ASN A 198 -9.18 3.00 19.26
CA ASN A 198 -8.76 4.39 19.39
C ASN A 198 -7.65 4.51 20.44
N ALA A 199 -6.63 5.30 20.15
CA ALA A 199 -5.58 5.64 21.09
C ALA A 199 -5.64 7.12 21.46
N ARG A 200 -5.45 7.44 22.74
CA ARG A 200 -5.32 8.82 23.20
C ARG A 200 -3.88 9.27 23.04
N GLY A 201 -3.62 10.05 21.99
CA GLY A 201 -2.29 10.58 21.65
C GLY A 201 -1.40 9.61 20.86
N LYS A 202 -0.46 10.18 20.15
CA LYS A 202 0.44 9.53 19.20
C LYS A 202 1.27 8.40 19.83
N LYS A 203 1.84 8.62 21.05
CA LYS A 203 2.65 7.61 21.74
C LYS A 203 1.87 6.31 22.03
N LYS A 204 0.58 6.43 22.43
CA LYS A 204 -0.26 5.25 22.64
C LYS A 204 -0.63 4.57 21.32
N ALA A 205 -0.77 5.34 20.22
CA ALA A 205 -1.00 4.78 18.91
C ALA A 205 0.20 3.94 18.44
N VAL A 206 1.43 4.45 18.60
CA VAL A 206 2.66 3.70 18.33
C VAL A 206 2.70 2.38 19.11
N LEU A 207 2.50 2.43 20.44
CA LEU A 207 2.50 1.22 21.29
C LEU A 207 1.42 0.22 20.87
N LYS A 208 0.24 0.69 20.50
CA LYS A 208 -0.84 -0.19 20.02
C LYS A 208 -0.47 -0.85 18.70
N THR A 209 0.11 -0.11 17.77
CA THR A 209 0.58 -0.66 16.48
C THR A 209 1.61 -1.78 16.68
N ILE A 210 2.60 -1.58 17.58
CA ILE A 210 3.59 -2.61 17.92
C ILE A 210 2.92 -3.83 18.57
N SER A 211 2.02 -3.61 19.53
CA SER A 211 1.33 -4.72 20.20
C SER A 211 0.49 -5.56 19.23
N GLU A 212 -0.08 -4.95 18.20
CA GLU A 212 -0.80 -5.68 17.16
C GLU A 212 0.14 -6.47 16.26
N MET A 213 1.33 -5.93 15.96
CA MET A 213 2.35 -6.69 15.23
C MET A 213 2.73 -7.96 16.01
N VAL A 214 3.06 -7.84 17.31
CA VAL A 214 3.39 -8.98 18.18
C VAL A 214 2.25 -10.01 18.22
N ALA A 215 1.00 -9.56 18.35
CA ALA A 215 -0.18 -10.43 18.45
C ALA A 215 -0.49 -11.20 17.15
N ASN A 216 -0.04 -10.70 16.00
CA ASN A 216 -0.35 -11.27 14.69
C ASN A 216 0.80 -12.06 14.08
N ILE A 217 1.99 -12.05 14.66
CA ILE A 217 3.13 -12.83 14.20
C ILE A 217 3.19 -14.17 14.95
N PRO A 218 2.99 -15.32 14.27
CA PRO A 218 2.99 -16.64 14.93
C PRO A 218 4.31 -17.00 15.60
N GLU A 219 5.43 -16.56 15.02
CA GLU A 219 6.79 -16.78 15.52
C GLU A 219 7.12 -15.91 16.75
N GLY A 220 6.22 -14.99 17.11
CA GLY A 220 6.44 -14.02 18.18
C GLY A 220 7.71 -13.18 17.92
N THR A 221 8.53 -12.95 18.95
CA THR A 221 9.76 -12.15 18.85
C THR A 221 10.88 -12.81 18.03
N ALA A 222 10.74 -14.09 17.63
CA ALA A 222 11.68 -14.78 16.72
C ALA A 222 11.50 -14.39 15.24
N TYR A 223 10.52 -13.56 14.90
CA TYR A 223 10.27 -13.11 13.54
C TYR A 223 11.53 -12.50 12.90
N SER A 224 11.87 -13.00 11.70
CA SER A 224 13.04 -12.57 10.93
C SER A 224 12.69 -12.11 9.51
N GLY A 225 11.39 -11.91 9.25
CA GLY A 225 10.88 -11.53 7.94
C GLY A 225 11.05 -10.03 7.63
N LYS A 226 10.59 -9.66 6.43
CA LYS A 226 10.54 -8.26 5.98
C LYS A 226 9.55 -7.45 6.84
N CYS A 227 9.89 -6.19 7.05
CA CYS A 227 9.00 -5.19 7.63
C CYS A 227 9.19 -3.86 6.91
N TYR A 228 8.08 -3.28 6.43
CA TYR A 228 8.08 -1.95 5.84
C TYR A 228 7.27 -0.99 6.72
N ILE A 229 7.65 0.26 6.71
CA ILE A 229 6.97 1.35 7.42
C ILE A 229 6.73 2.47 6.41
N SER A 230 5.52 2.97 6.34
CA SER A 230 5.24 4.16 5.54
C SER A 230 4.71 5.30 6.39
N HIS A 231 4.99 6.53 5.96
CA HIS A 231 4.47 7.72 6.62
C HIS A 231 4.05 8.81 5.63
N SER A 232 3.07 9.62 6.00
CA SER A 232 2.68 10.83 5.28
C SER A 232 3.12 12.07 6.07
N ASN A 233 4.28 12.64 5.70
CA ASN A 233 4.91 13.79 6.39
C ASN A 233 5.02 13.59 7.92
N PHE A 234 5.47 12.41 8.36
CA PHE A 234 5.48 12.03 9.77
C PHE A 234 6.69 11.13 10.12
N LEU A 235 7.84 11.46 9.57
CA LEU A 235 9.06 10.65 9.63
C LEU A 235 9.51 10.35 11.07
N GLU A 236 9.40 11.31 11.99
CA GLU A 236 9.83 11.14 13.39
C GLU A 236 9.14 9.94 14.07
N PHE A 237 7.82 9.76 13.80
CA PHE A 237 7.06 8.63 14.36
C PHE A 237 7.33 7.32 13.62
N ALA A 238 7.62 7.37 12.32
CA ALA A 238 8.08 6.20 11.59
C ALA A 238 9.42 5.69 12.12
N GLN A 239 10.35 6.59 12.45
CA GLN A 239 11.63 6.26 13.07
C GLN A 239 11.45 5.69 14.49
N GLU A 240 10.60 6.31 15.33
CA GLU A 240 10.28 5.78 16.68
C GLU A 240 9.71 4.35 16.58
N ILE A 241 8.82 4.09 15.61
CA ILE A 241 8.26 2.75 15.39
C ILE A 241 9.35 1.78 14.95
N LYS A 242 10.22 2.16 14.02
CA LYS A 242 11.34 1.32 13.56
C LYS A 242 12.22 0.89 14.73
N GLU A 243 12.65 1.83 15.57
CA GLU A 243 13.47 1.55 16.74
C GLU A 243 12.79 0.57 17.71
N ARG A 244 11.50 0.77 17.98
CA ARG A 244 10.72 -0.12 18.84
C ARG A 244 10.56 -1.52 18.26
N ILE A 245 10.30 -1.62 16.95
CA ILE A 245 10.20 -2.91 16.25
C ILE A 245 11.53 -3.66 16.36
N MET A 246 12.65 -3.00 16.11
CA MET A 246 13.98 -3.62 16.21
C MET A 246 14.31 -4.09 17.64
N ASN A 247 13.85 -3.38 18.67
CA ASN A 247 13.99 -3.79 20.06
C ASN A 247 13.10 -4.98 20.42
N GLU A 248 11.89 -5.04 19.88
CA GLU A 248 10.90 -6.11 20.15
C GLU A 248 11.23 -7.40 19.39
N PHE A 249 11.77 -7.27 18.17
CA PHE A 249 12.09 -8.37 17.25
C PHE A 249 13.57 -8.37 16.89
N PRO A 250 14.46 -8.92 17.73
CA PRO A 250 15.91 -8.79 17.53
C PRO A 250 16.45 -9.47 16.26
N ASN A 251 15.69 -10.37 15.64
CA ASN A 251 16.07 -11.08 14.43
C ASN A 251 15.42 -10.51 13.15
N ILE A 252 14.61 -9.47 13.27
CA ILE A 252 13.90 -8.90 12.12
C ILE A 252 14.89 -8.32 11.09
N GLN A 253 14.59 -8.46 9.82
CA GLN A 253 15.28 -7.67 8.80
C GLN A 253 15.05 -6.19 9.10
N GLU A 254 16.08 -5.37 8.95
CA GLU A 254 15.98 -3.95 9.27
C GLU A 254 14.77 -3.31 8.57
N PRO A 255 13.79 -2.76 9.34
CA PRO A 255 12.59 -2.18 8.75
C PRO A 255 12.94 -1.00 7.84
N GLN A 256 12.40 -1.00 6.62
CA GLN A 256 12.59 0.07 5.66
C GLN A 256 11.47 1.11 5.80
N ILE A 257 11.83 2.39 5.74
CA ILE A 257 10.89 3.51 5.86
C ILE A 257 10.70 4.14 4.48
N PHE A 258 9.44 4.37 4.11
CA PHE A 258 9.05 4.98 2.84
C PHE A 258 8.03 6.11 3.04
N ASP A 259 8.04 7.07 2.14
CA ASP A 259 6.99 8.08 2.04
C ASP A 259 5.72 7.48 1.45
N ILE A 260 4.57 7.90 1.96
CA ILE A 260 3.28 7.65 1.31
C ILE A 260 3.13 8.62 0.15
N GLY A 261 2.89 8.09 -1.05
CA GLY A 261 2.74 8.88 -2.27
C GLY A 261 1.48 9.75 -2.29
N PRO A 262 1.40 10.72 -3.23
CA PRO A 262 0.31 11.67 -3.32
C PRO A 262 -1.07 11.05 -3.47
N VAL A 263 -1.20 9.97 -4.25
CA VAL A 263 -2.50 9.27 -4.45
C VAL A 263 -3.03 8.72 -3.15
N ILE A 264 -2.22 8.00 -2.37
CA ILE A 264 -2.64 7.44 -1.08
C ILE A 264 -2.82 8.56 -0.05
N THR A 265 -1.92 9.55 0.00
CA THR A 265 -2.03 10.70 0.92
C THR A 265 -3.29 11.53 0.66
N SER A 266 -3.80 11.61 -0.57
CA SER A 266 -5.09 12.24 -0.88
C SER A 266 -6.27 11.64 -0.11
N HIS A 267 -6.13 10.38 0.34
CA HIS A 267 -7.16 9.65 1.09
C HIS A 267 -6.89 9.55 2.58
N CYS A 268 -5.63 9.49 3.01
CA CYS A 268 -5.29 9.33 4.42
C CYS A 268 -4.83 10.64 5.10
N GLY A 269 -4.45 11.64 4.31
CA GLY A 269 -3.91 12.90 4.79
C GLY A 269 -2.51 12.81 5.39
N PRO A 270 -1.91 13.95 5.76
CA PRO A 270 -0.68 13.97 6.54
C PRO A 270 -0.90 13.40 7.95
N GLY A 271 0.19 12.95 8.59
CA GLY A 271 0.15 12.42 9.95
C GLY A 271 -0.35 10.96 10.07
N THR A 272 -0.29 10.20 8.98
CA THR A 272 -0.52 8.75 8.96
C THR A 272 0.82 8.01 9.04
N VAL A 273 0.86 6.93 9.84
CA VAL A 273 1.98 5.96 9.86
C VAL A 273 1.41 4.56 9.76
N ALA A 274 2.00 3.73 8.92
CA ALA A 274 1.60 2.36 8.66
C ALA A 274 2.79 1.41 8.79
N VAL A 275 2.55 0.21 9.34
CA VAL A 275 3.53 -0.88 9.47
C VAL A 275 3.01 -2.09 8.71
N PHE A 276 3.88 -2.71 7.94
CA PHE A 276 3.57 -3.86 7.08
C PHE A 276 4.51 -5.03 7.43
N PHE A 277 3.92 -6.20 7.62
CA PHE A 277 4.63 -7.42 8.00
C PHE A 277 3.82 -8.65 7.63
N TYR A 278 4.47 -9.79 7.47
CA TYR A 278 3.78 -11.07 7.30
C TYR A 278 3.44 -11.67 8.67
N GLY A 279 2.24 -12.24 8.79
CA GLY A 279 1.75 -12.86 10.02
C GLY A 279 0.74 -13.97 9.73
N LYS A 280 -0.20 -14.23 10.65
CA LYS A 280 -1.36 -15.08 10.41
C LYS A 280 -2.31 -14.44 9.39
N ASP A 281 -3.31 -15.18 8.91
CA ASP A 281 -4.32 -14.59 8.02
C ASP A 281 -5.00 -13.38 8.66
N ARG A 282 -5.24 -12.33 7.85
CA ARG A 282 -5.99 -11.15 8.27
C ARG A 282 -7.42 -11.51 8.67
N ALA A 283 -7.99 -10.75 9.61
CA ALA A 283 -9.36 -10.93 10.06
C ALA A 283 -10.40 -10.75 8.91
N ARG A 284 -11.55 -11.39 9.05
CA ARG A 284 -12.68 -11.32 8.08
C ARG A 284 -13.81 -10.39 8.57
N ASP A 285 -13.50 -9.47 9.47
CA ASP A 285 -14.42 -8.48 10.06
C ASP A 285 -14.82 -7.32 9.13
#